data_d251943919bd1d0e4119043cc4e3dad8
#
_entry.id   d251943919bd1d0e4119043cc4e3dad8
#
_cell.length_a   1.000
_cell.length_b   1.000
_cell.length_c   1.000
_cell.angle_alpha   90.00
_cell.angle_beta   90.00
_cell.angle_gamma   90.00
#
_symmetry.space_group_name_H-M   'P 1'
#
loop_
_entity.id
_entity.type
_entity.pdbx_description
1 polymer ?
#
loop_
_entity_poly.entity_id
_entity_poly.type
_entity_poly.pdbx_seq_one_letter_code
_entity_poly.pdbx_strand_id
1 'polypeptide(L)'
;MFWKFPPACSCGLRCGSGFAKVEIQSAMKPIFIPLLSLLALAAPLALAQQAGADAETQAAANGAERAQGSGGGNEQALPQDLLPNQKAFLNLAEERRKDFIKHLNEATRLFQQKRIFETLDEILKAEAIFKDSSEIYNLRASCFVEMRNFDKALEDYNNALKFSQNNPSIQFNIGEVYFVTDEWQKALDVFEKVIKELPESGTALTRLVEFKIMLCKNKLGKKDEVVILSEKYDFLDDSPYYYYAKAALEYEAGNLVKAEEWLAIASRIFKDPNILAPWQDTLVEYGYIKSFYGGVDQADQAEAQ
;
A
#
# COMPACT_ATOMS: atom_id res chain seq x y z
N MET A 1 15.31 72.07 26.26
CA MET A 1 14.63 72.56 27.45
C MET A 1 14.23 71.37 28.31
N PHE A 2 14.94 71.30 29.48
CA PHE A 2 14.49 70.91 30.83
C PHE A 2 13.57 69.68 30.96
N TRP A 3 14.14 68.59 31.49
CA TRP A 3 14.19 68.13 32.88
C TRP A 3 12.82 67.77 33.47
N LYS A 4 12.62 66.52 33.97
CA LYS A 4 12.94 66.03 35.33
C LYS A 4 12.60 64.55 35.53
N PHE A 5 13.56 63.74 36.00
CA PHE A 5 13.38 62.60 36.92
C PHE A 5 13.35 63.12 38.37
N PRO A 6 13.13 62.29 39.44
CA PRO A 6 12.76 60.93 39.74
C PRO A 6 11.73 60.86 40.94
N PRO A 7 11.68 59.89 41.86
CA PRO A 7 12.60 58.91 42.38
C PRO A 7 12.15 57.47 42.62
N ALA A 8 13.13 56.63 43.01
CA ALA A 8 13.07 55.22 43.42
C ALA A 8 12.51 55.04 44.88
N CYS A 9 12.06 53.77 45.09
CA CYS A 9 12.17 53.00 46.37
C CYS A 9 11.51 51.62 46.06
N SER A 10 11.99 50.54 46.33
CA SER A 10 12.87 49.77 47.20
C SER A 10 12.28 48.37 47.38
N CYS A 11 13.15 47.40 47.26
CA CYS A 11 13.18 46.12 47.96
C CYS A 11 12.05 45.10 47.85
N GLY A 12 12.42 43.91 47.33
CA GLY A 12 11.69 42.68 47.58
C GLY A 12 12.28 41.50 46.78
N LEU A 13 13.39 40.95 47.27
CA LEU A 13 13.95 39.67 46.84
C LEU A 13 12.91 38.56 46.96
N ARG A 14 12.61 37.85 45.88
CA ARG A 14 12.27 36.43 45.92
C ARG A 14 12.81 35.70 44.70
N CYS A 15 13.80 34.85 44.97
CA CYS A 15 14.23 33.77 44.13
C CYS A 15 13.02 32.85 43.80
N GLY A 16 12.82 32.59 42.52
CA GLY A 16 11.88 31.58 42.03
C GLY A 16 12.44 31.02 40.74
N SER A 17 13.04 29.85 40.85
CA SER A 17 13.52 29.02 39.76
C SER A 17 12.33 28.61 38.88
N GLY A 18 12.20 29.24 37.72
CA GLY A 18 11.24 28.84 36.71
C GLY A 18 11.98 28.20 35.53
N PHE A 19 12.10 26.88 35.58
CA PHE A 19 12.43 26.09 34.39
C PHE A 19 11.33 26.31 33.36
N ALA A 20 11.63 26.95 32.27
CA ALA A 20 10.77 26.97 31.10
C ALA A 20 10.72 25.55 30.53
N LYS A 21 9.61 24.83 30.77
CA LYS A 21 9.21 23.64 30.03
C LYS A 21 8.92 24.09 28.61
N VAL A 22 9.79 23.71 27.68
CA VAL A 22 9.49 23.67 26.27
C VAL A 22 8.57 22.46 26.10
N GLU A 23 7.26 22.68 26.08
CA GLU A 23 6.29 21.70 25.64
C GLU A 23 6.40 21.59 24.12
N ILE A 24 7.15 20.57 23.67
CA ILE A 24 7.02 20.05 22.31
C ILE A 24 5.74 19.22 22.31
N GLN A 25 4.60 19.87 22.10
CA GLN A 25 3.37 19.19 21.72
C GLN A 25 3.46 18.78 20.24
N SER A 26 4.15 17.67 20.01
CA SER A 26 3.94 16.87 18.82
C SER A 26 2.56 16.22 18.97
N ALA A 27 1.54 16.85 18.39
CA ALA A 27 0.21 16.28 18.30
C ALA A 27 0.28 15.09 17.30
N MET A 28 0.56 13.91 17.82
CA MET A 28 0.34 12.65 17.11
C MET A 28 -1.18 12.49 16.96
N LYS A 29 -1.71 12.85 15.80
CA LYS A 29 -3.08 12.53 15.43
C LYS A 29 -3.21 11.00 15.33
N PRO A 30 -4.19 10.38 15.97
CA PRO A 30 -4.50 8.97 15.74
C PRO A 30 -5.12 8.86 14.34
N ILE A 31 -4.32 8.48 13.36
CA ILE A 31 -4.83 8.13 12.04
C ILE A 31 -5.27 6.67 12.13
N PHE A 32 -6.58 6.45 12.23
CA PHE A 32 -7.18 5.16 11.98
C PHE A 32 -7.11 4.91 10.48
N ILE A 33 -6.25 4.03 10.02
CA ILE A 33 -6.28 3.52 8.66
C ILE A 33 -7.28 2.36 8.64
N PRO A 34 -8.39 2.46 7.92
CA PRO A 34 -9.19 1.29 7.61
C PRO A 34 -8.45 0.43 6.61
N LEU A 35 -8.42 -0.71 6.83
CA LEU A 35 -7.71 -1.93 6.66
C LEU A 35 -8.07 -2.66 5.34
N LEU A 36 -8.08 -2.04 4.17
CA LEU A 36 -8.54 -2.73 2.95
C LEU A 36 -7.67 -2.58 1.69
N SER A 37 -6.57 -1.85 1.72
CA SER A 37 -5.69 -1.68 0.53
C SER A 37 -4.92 -2.93 0.10
N LEU A 38 -5.30 -4.12 0.59
CA LEU A 38 -4.57 -5.38 0.38
C LEU A 38 -5.10 -6.28 -0.72
N LEU A 39 -6.05 -5.81 -1.55
CA LEU A 39 -6.45 -6.58 -2.76
C LEU A 39 -5.32 -6.71 -3.80
N ALA A 40 -4.32 -5.83 -3.75
CA ALA A 40 -3.16 -5.92 -4.64
C ALA A 40 -2.20 -7.08 -4.32
N LEU A 41 -2.33 -7.72 -3.13
CA LEU A 41 -1.51 -8.87 -2.75
C LEU A 41 -2.01 -10.21 -3.30
N ALA A 42 -3.26 -10.29 -3.75
CA ALA A 42 -3.80 -11.53 -4.33
C ALA A 42 -3.39 -11.74 -5.80
N ALA A 43 -3.07 -10.67 -6.52
CA ALA A 43 -2.75 -10.76 -7.94
C ALA A 43 -1.44 -11.52 -8.27
N PRO A 44 -0.32 -11.35 -7.54
CA PRO A 44 0.91 -12.09 -7.88
C PRO A 44 0.85 -13.57 -7.52
N LEU A 45 0.05 -13.96 -6.50
CA LEU A 45 -0.11 -15.38 -6.18
C LEU A 45 -0.98 -16.09 -7.21
N ALA A 46 -2.01 -15.41 -7.73
CA ALA A 46 -2.84 -15.94 -8.82
C ALA A 46 -2.05 -16.09 -10.13
N LEU A 47 -1.14 -15.17 -10.44
CA LEU A 47 -0.27 -15.30 -11.61
C LEU A 47 0.76 -16.43 -11.45
N ALA A 48 1.30 -16.63 -10.26
CA ALA A 48 2.22 -17.74 -9.98
C ALA A 48 1.49 -19.09 -9.98
N GLN A 49 0.24 -19.15 -9.52
CA GLN A 49 -0.60 -20.33 -9.61
C GLN A 49 -1.11 -20.58 -11.05
N GLN A 50 -1.44 -19.53 -11.82
CA GLN A 50 -1.77 -19.68 -13.24
C GLN A 50 -0.56 -20.13 -14.07
N ALA A 51 0.62 -19.55 -13.85
CA ALA A 51 1.82 -20.03 -14.53
C ALA A 51 2.17 -21.49 -14.18
N GLY A 52 1.91 -21.93 -12.96
CA GLY A 52 2.06 -23.33 -12.54
C GLY A 52 0.94 -24.22 -13.11
N ALA A 53 -0.31 -23.77 -13.09
CA ALA A 53 -1.46 -24.51 -13.61
C ALA A 53 -1.47 -24.57 -15.14
N ASP A 54 -1.07 -23.49 -15.82
CA ASP A 54 -0.94 -23.47 -17.28
C ASP A 54 0.22 -24.34 -17.76
N ALA A 55 1.32 -24.43 -17.00
CA ALA A 55 2.41 -25.35 -17.29
C ALA A 55 2.02 -26.81 -17.07
N GLU A 56 1.25 -27.13 -16.03
CA GLU A 56 0.72 -28.50 -15.82
C GLU A 56 -0.37 -28.86 -16.83
N THR A 57 -1.24 -27.92 -17.21
CA THR A 57 -2.31 -28.16 -18.19
C THR A 57 -1.75 -28.30 -19.61
N GLN A 58 -0.73 -27.52 -19.98
CA GLN A 58 -0.03 -27.69 -21.26
C GLN A 58 0.83 -28.94 -21.29
N ALA A 59 1.43 -29.33 -20.17
CA ALA A 59 2.15 -30.61 -20.06
C ALA A 59 1.20 -31.81 -20.18
N ALA A 60 -0.02 -31.74 -19.64
CA ALA A 60 -1.04 -32.79 -19.75
C ALA A 60 -1.63 -32.89 -21.17
N ALA A 61 -1.85 -31.75 -21.84
CA ALA A 61 -2.36 -31.76 -23.23
C ALA A 61 -1.32 -32.27 -24.24
N ASN A 62 -0.03 -31.99 -24.04
CA ASN A 62 1.06 -32.49 -24.88
C ASN A 62 1.46 -33.94 -24.55
N GLY A 63 1.07 -34.44 -23.38
CA GLY A 63 1.36 -35.83 -22.94
C GLY A 63 0.44 -36.88 -23.53
N ALA A 64 -0.75 -36.51 -24.01
CA ALA A 64 -1.72 -37.45 -24.56
C ALA A 64 -1.40 -37.93 -26.00
N GLU A 65 -0.52 -37.23 -26.74
CA GLU A 65 -0.15 -37.62 -28.11
C GLU A 65 1.19 -38.36 -28.23
N ARG A 66 1.94 -38.60 -27.15
CA ARG A 66 3.29 -39.23 -27.18
C ARG A 66 3.48 -40.40 -26.20
N ALA A 67 2.46 -41.19 -25.98
CA ALA A 67 2.60 -42.43 -25.20
C ALA A 67 2.96 -43.59 -26.11
N GLN A 68 4.08 -43.57 -26.80
CA GLN A 68 4.80 -44.75 -27.29
C GLN A 68 6.26 -44.40 -27.54
N GLY A 69 7.15 -44.83 -26.62
CA GLY A 69 8.59 -44.87 -26.89
C GLY A 69 9.48 -44.44 -25.73
N SER A 70 10.09 -45.42 -25.05
CA SER A 70 11.43 -45.41 -24.50
C SER A 70 11.72 -44.60 -23.24
N GLY A 71 12.09 -45.31 -22.19
CA GLY A 71 12.62 -44.78 -20.93
C GLY A 71 13.94 -44.00 -21.10
N GLY A 72 13.97 -42.84 -20.48
CA GLY A 72 15.11 -41.98 -20.32
C GLY A 72 14.69 -40.82 -19.41
N GLY A 73 15.33 -40.67 -18.26
CA GLY A 73 15.03 -39.59 -17.31
C GLY A 73 15.12 -38.24 -18.00
N ASN A 74 13.95 -37.62 -18.19
CA ASN A 74 13.88 -36.25 -18.71
C ASN A 74 14.18 -35.29 -17.55
N GLU A 75 15.44 -34.90 -17.40
CA GLU A 75 15.79 -33.61 -16.80
C GLU A 75 15.19 -32.54 -17.73
N GLN A 76 13.97 -32.09 -17.43
CA GLN A 76 13.40 -30.94 -18.12
C GLN A 76 14.33 -29.75 -17.83
N ALA A 77 15.01 -29.28 -18.86
CA ALA A 77 15.88 -28.12 -18.78
C ALA A 77 15.03 -26.94 -18.25
N LEU A 78 15.44 -26.37 -17.12
CA LEU A 78 14.79 -25.20 -16.53
C LEU A 78 14.78 -24.06 -17.54
N PRO A 79 13.70 -23.24 -17.60
CA PRO A 79 13.68 -22.04 -18.44
C PRO A 79 14.93 -21.21 -18.21
N GLN A 80 15.57 -20.73 -19.29
CA GLN A 80 16.87 -20.05 -19.21
C GLN A 80 16.78 -18.70 -18.50
N ASP A 81 15.60 -18.08 -18.45
CA ASP A 81 15.36 -16.73 -17.94
C ASP A 81 15.00 -16.66 -16.45
N LEU A 82 15.10 -17.77 -15.72
CA LEU A 82 14.82 -17.79 -14.29
C LEU A 82 15.88 -17.07 -13.47
N LEU A 83 15.43 -16.30 -12.48
CA LEU A 83 16.31 -15.68 -11.49
C LEU A 83 17.12 -16.72 -10.68
N PRO A 84 18.26 -16.35 -10.12
CA PRO A 84 19.06 -17.27 -9.33
C PRO A 84 18.29 -17.89 -8.15
N ASN A 85 17.49 -17.12 -7.44
CA ASN A 85 16.66 -17.59 -6.32
C ASN A 85 15.54 -18.54 -6.82
N GLN A 86 14.93 -18.30 -7.99
CA GLN A 86 13.96 -19.20 -8.59
C GLN A 86 14.58 -20.54 -8.96
N LYS A 87 15.78 -20.53 -9.57
CA LYS A 87 16.55 -21.74 -9.83
C LYS A 87 16.89 -22.50 -8.53
N ALA A 88 17.32 -21.77 -7.49
CA ALA A 88 17.60 -22.35 -6.18
C ALA A 88 16.36 -23.00 -5.55
N PHE A 89 15.19 -22.35 -5.65
CA PHE A 89 13.92 -22.90 -5.17
C PHE A 89 13.53 -24.17 -5.91
N LEU A 90 13.64 -24.19 -7.24
CA LEU A 90 13.31 -25.36 -8.05
C LEU A 90 14.26 -26.55 -7.79
N ASN A 91 15.49 -26.29 -7.36
CA ASN A 91 16.45 -27.32 -6.97
C ASN A 91 16.20 -27.91 -5.56
N LEU A 92 15.29 -27.37 -4.77
CA LEU A 92 14.89 -28.00 -3.51
C LEU A 92 14.18 -29.32 -3.79
N ALA A 93 14.30 -30.26 -2.85
CA ALA A 93 13.49 -31.47 -2.87
C ALA A 93 11.99 -31.13 -2.93
N GLU A 94 11.22 -31.88 -3.69
CA GLU A 94 9.78 -31.63 -3.92
C GLU A 94 8.99 -31.47 -2.62
N GLU A 95 9.25 -32.30 -1.62
CA GLU A 95 8.58 -32.18 -0.31
C GLU A 95 8.88 -30.85 0.37
N ARG A 96 10.12 -30.36 0.31
CA ARG A 96 10.47 -29.06 0.87
C ARG A 96 9.78 -27.91 0.13
N ARG A 97 9.63 -28.00 -1.20
CA ARG A 97 8.87 -27.00 -1.96
C ARG A 97 7.39 -26.99 -1.57
N LYS A 98 6.79 -28.20 -1.42
CA LYS A 98 5.40 -28.33 -0.96
C LYS A 98 5.20 -27.74 0.44
N ASP A 99 6.10 -28.02 1.36
CA ASP A 99 6.02 -27.48 2.72
C ASP A 99 6.16 -25.94 2.72
N PHE A 100 7.11 -25.41 1.94
CA PHE A 100 7.26 -23.97 1.76
C PHE A 100 5.95 -23.31 1.26
N ILE A 101 5.39 -23.83 0.17
CA ILE A 101 4.15 -23.32 -0.43
C ILE A 101 2.99 -23.42 0.57
N LYS A 102 2.91 -24.51 1.32
CA LYS A 102 1.89 -24.71 2.36
C LYS A 102 1.96 -23.60 3.43
N HIS A 103 3.14 -23.33 3.98
CA HIS A 103 3.31 -22.29 4.99
C HIS A 103 3.08 -20.89 4.43
N LEU A 104 3.51 -20.59 3.21
CA LEU A 104 3.27 -19.31 2.54
C LEU A 104 1.79 -19.06 2.27
N ASN A 105 1.06 -20.09 1.80
CA ASN A 105 -0.39 -20.00 1.59
C ASN A 105 -1.13 -19.80 2.92
N GLU A 106 -0.73 -20.50 3.98
CA GLU A 106 -1.34 -20.33 5.30
C GLU A 106 -1.04 -18.94 5.87
N ALA A 107 0.18 -18.43 5.74
CA ALA A 107 0.54 -17.07 6.11
C ALA A 107 -0.33 -16.05 5.37
N THR A 108 -0.51 -16.21 4.05
CA THR A 108 -1.37 -15.32 3.23
C THR A 108 -2.82 -15.36 3.72
N ARG A 109 -3.36 -16.54 4.01
CA ARG A 109 -4.72 -16.71 4.53
C ARG A 109 -4.91 -16.03 5.89
N LEU A 110 -3.95 -16.21 6.80
CA LEU A 110 -3.97 -15.59 8.13
C LEU A 110 -3.87 -14.06 8.03
N PHE A 111 -3.04 -13.55 7.13
CA PHE A 111 -2.91 -12.13 6.86
C PHE A 111 -4.23 -11.52 6.38
N GLN A 112 -4.93 -12.16 5.43
CA GLN A 112 -6.26 -11.75 4.98
C GLN A 112 -7.29 -11.73 6.14
N GLN A 113 -7.11 -12.58 7.15
CA GLN A 113 -7.93 -12.60 8.37
C GLN A 113 -7.44 -11.61 9.44
N LYS A 114 -6.42 -10.80 9.15
CA LYS A 114 -5.80 -9.82 10.07
C LYS A 114 -5.16 -10.45 11.31
N ARG A 115 -4.82 -11.73 11.23
CA ARG A 115 -4.12 -12.48 12.28
C ARG A 115 -2.61 -12.29 12.13
N ILE A 116 -2.13 -11.07 12.37
CA ILE A 116 -0.79 -10.63 11.98
C ILE A 116 0.32 -11.43 12.68
N PHE A 117 0.20 -11.72 13.98
CA PHE A 117 1.21 -12.47 14.71
C PHE A 117 1.33 -13.91 14.21
N GLU A 118 0.20 -14.57 13.95
CA GLU A 118 0.17 -15.92 13.41
C GLU A 118 0.67 -15.97 11.96
N THR A 119 0.42 -14.89 11.20
CA THR A 119 1.04 -14.70 9.87
C THR A 119 2.55 -14.71 9.96
N LEU A 120 3.13 -13.95 10.92
CA LEU A 120 4.57 -13.89 11.13
C LEU A 120 5.14 -15.26 11.54
N ASP A 121 4.42 -16.03 12.36
CA ASP A 121 4.83 -17.40 12.74
C ASP A 121 4.88 -18.34 11.53
N GLU A 122 3.92 -18.27 10.62
CA GLU A 122 3.93 -19.07 9.38
C GLU A 122 5.03 -18.61 8.41
N ILE A 123 5.28 -17.30 8.33
CA ILE A 123 6.40 -16.73 7.56
C ILE A 123 7.73 -17.29 8.06
N LEU A 124 7.95 -17.36 9.38
CA LEU A 124 9.18 -17.92 9.96
C LEU A 124 9.37 -19.42 9.59
N LYS A 125 8.29 -20.19 9.52
CA LYS A 125 8.34 -21.60 9.09
C LYS A 125 8.70 -21.71 7.60
N ALA A 126 8.12 -20.87 6.74
CA ALA A 126 8.47 -20.81 5.32
C ALA A 126 9.94 -20.37 5.13
N GLU A 127 10.38 -19.32 5.84
CA GLU A 127 11.75 -18.80 5.79
C GLU A 127 12.80 -19.84 6.20
N ALA A 128 12.50 -20.69 7.20
CA ALA A 128 13.36 -21.80 7.60
C ALA A 128 13.57 -22.86 6.49
N ILE A 129 12.65 -22.93 5.53
CA ILE A 129 12.74 -23.83 4.38
C ILE A 129 13.51 -23.15 3.23
N PHE A 130 13.12 -21.93 2.88
CA PHE A 130 13.73 -21.16 1.80
C PHE A 130 13.60 -19.66 2.08
N LYS A 131 14.72 -18.99 2.36
CA LYS A 131 14.77 -17.59 2.78
C LYS A 131 14.81 -16.58 1.63
N ASP A 132 15.29 -16.99 0.44
CA ASP A 132 15.56 -16.07 -0.68
C ASP A 132 14.31 -15.90 -1.56
N SER A 133 13.16 -15.66 -0.92
CA SER A 133 11.85 -15.51 -1.55
C SER A 133 11.34 -14.08 -1.42
N SER A 134 11.00 -13.45 -2.54
CA SER A 134 10.39 -12.13 -2.56
C SER A 134 9.03 -12.12 -1.84
N GLU A 135 8.29 -13.21 -1.93
CA GLU A 135 6.96 -13.37 -1.35
C GLU A 135 7.00 -13.29 0.18
N ILE A 136 8.00 -13.94 0.81
CA ILE A 136 8.22 -13.88 2.26
C ILE A 136 8.44 -12.45 2.72
N TYR A 137 9.39 -11.75 2.10
CA TYR A 137 9.71 -10.38 2.46
C TYR A 137 8.54 -9.43 2.20
N ASN A 138 7.86 -9.57 1.06
CA ASN A 138 6.70 -8.76 0.74
C ASN A 138 5.55 -8.95 1.76
N LEU A 139 5.23 -10.18 2.12
CA LEU A 139 4.17 -10.47 3.10
C LEU A 139 4.56 -9.99 4.51
N ARG A 140 5.83 -10.17 4.91
CA ARG A 140 6.33 -9.68 6.20
C ARG A 140 6.32 -8.16 6.26
N ALA A 141 6.72 -7.48 5.19
CA ALA A 141 6.62 -6.03 5.06
C ALA A 141 5.18 -5.55 5.25
N SER A 142 4.20 -6.24 4.63
CA SER A 142 2.79 -5.94 4.81
C SER A 142 2.32 -6.13 6.26
N CYS A 143 2.83 -7.14 6.96
CA CYS A 143 2.58 -7.28 8.41
C CYS A 143 3.14 -6.08 9.19
N PHE A 144 4.33 -5.58 8.84
CA PHE A 144 4.88 -4.38 9.48
C PHE A 144 4.10 -3.10 9.17
N VAL A 145 3.52 -2.98 7.97
CA VAL A 145 2.58 -1.87 7.64
C VAL A 145 1.37 -1.92 8.57
N GLU A 146 0.75 -3.09 8.75
CA GLU A 146 -0.38 -3.28 9.67
C GLU A 146 -0.02 -2.92 11.13
N MET A 147 1.23 -3.20 11.52
CA MET A 147 1.76 -2.84 12.84
C MET A 147 2.27 -1.39 12.90
N ARG A 148 2.12 -0.62 11.83
CA ARG A 148 2.64 0.75 11.66
C ARG A 148 4.15 0.89 11.87
N ASN A 149 4.90 -0.17 11.62
CA ASN A 149 6.36 -0.17 11.65
C ASN A 149 6.89 0.05 10.23
N PHE A 150 6.74 1.28 9.75
CA PHE A 150 7.02 1.65 8.36
C PHE A 150 8.49 1.49 7.97
N ASP A 151 9.42 1.72 8.90
CA ASP A 151 10.86 1.53 8.64
C ASP A 151 11.18 0.08 8.31
N LYS A 152 10.67 -0.88 9.10
CA LYS A 152 10.85 -2.31 8.84
C LYS A 152 10.10 -2.75 7.60
N ALA A 153 8.93 -2.17 7.33
CA ALA A 153 8.19 -2.45 6.11
C ALA A 153 9.00 -2.07 4.88
N LEU A 154 9.58 -0.87 4.84
CA LEU A 154 10.43 -0.41 3.74
C LEU A 154 11.68 -1.27 3.59
N GLU A 155 12.32 -1.68 4.70
CA GLU A 155 13.46 -2.58 4.66
C GLU A 155 13.09 -3.92 3.98
N ASP A 156 11.99 -4.54 4.40
CA ASP A 156 11.55 -5.82 3.84
C ASP A 156 11.04 -5.71 2.40
N TYR A 157 10.31 -4.65 2.04
CA TYR A 157 9.95 -4.43 0.63
C TYR A 157 11.19 -4.26 -0.26
N ASN A 158 12.21 -3.53 0.20
CA ASN A 158 13.47 -3.42 -0.53
C ASN A 158 14.21 -4.76 -0.61
N ASN A 159 14.13 -5.61 0.41
CA ASN A 159 14.65 -6.98 0.36
C ASN A 159 13.86 -7.83 -0.65
N ALA A 160 12.54 -7.71 -0.70
CA ALA A 160 11.70 -8.40 -1.69
C ALA A 160 12.11 -8.04 -3.13
N LEU A 161 12.39 -6.77 -3.41
CA LEU A 161 12.85 -6.33 -4.74
C LEU A 161 14.18 -6.93 -5.18
N LYS A 162 15.06 -7.35 -4.25
CA LYS A 162 16.31 -8.05 -4.60
C LYS A 162 16.06 -9.41 -5.24
N PHE A 163 14.92 -10.02 -4.94
CA PHE A 163 14.55 -11.37 -5.39
C PHE A 163 13.48 -11.38 -6.50
N SER A 164 12.91 -10.23 -6.89
CA SER A 164 11.78 -10.15 -7.82
C SER A 164 11.97 -9.18 -8.98
N GLN A 165 13.17 -8.72 -9.27
CA GLN A 165 13.47 -7.76 -10.34
C GLN A 165 12.30 -6.82 -10.71
N ASN A 166 12.34 -5.58 -10.19
CA ASN A 166 11.39 -4.51 -10.57
C ASN A 166 9.89 -4.89 -10.52
N ASN A 167 9.45 -5.66 -9.52
CA ASN A 167 8.04 -6.01 -9.39
C ASN A 167 7.19 -4.76 -9.10
N PRO A 168 6.31 -4.32 -10.03
CA PRO A 168 5.52 -3.09 -9.87
C PRO A 168 4.61 -3.11 -8.64
N SER A 169 4.13 -4.29 -8.23
CA SER A 169 3.28 -4.42 -7.05
C SER A 169 4.05 -4.14 -5.75
N ILE A 170 5.30 -4.60 -5.65
CA ILE A 170 6.15 -4.30 -4.48
C ILE A 170 6.54 -2.82 -4.49
N GLN A 171 6.87 -2.26 -5.65
CA GLN A 171 7.14 -0.82 -5.78
C GLN A 171 5.91 0.01 -5.39
N PHE A 172 4.72 -0.40 -5.83
CA PHE A 172 3.46 0.23 -5.40
C PHE A 172 3.33 0.22 -3.88
N ASN A 173 3.56 -0.91 -3.20
CA ASN A 173 3.52 -0.99 -1.74
C ASN A 173 4.53 -0.05 -1.06
N ILE A 174 5.73 0.14 -1.63
CA ILE A 174 6.69 1.14 -1.15
C ILE A 174 6.13 2.56 -1.30
N GLY A 175 5.51 2.86 -2.45
CA GLY A 175 4.82 4.13 -2.70
C GLY A 175 3.71 4.39 -1.68
N GLU A 176 2.92 3.35 -1.34
CA GLU A 176 1.88 3.42 -0.31
C GLU A 176 2.47 3.78 1.08
N VAL A 177 3.59 3.16 1.46
CA VAL A 177 4.24 3.52 2.74
C VAL A 177 4.63 4.99 2.75
N TYR A 178 5.25 5.51 1.69
CA TYR A 178 5.58 6.93 1.61
C TYR A 178 4.33 7.83 1.58
N PHE A 179 3.25 7.38 0.95
CA PHE A 179 1.98 8.11 0.88
C PHE A 179 1.34 8.25 2.27
N VAL A 180 1.25 7.17 3.05
CA VAL A 180 0.65 7.18 4.39
C VAL A 180 1.54 7.81 5.47
N THR A 181 2.82 8.04 5.15
CA THR A 181 3.77 8.76 6.01
C THR A 181 3.97 10.23 5.62
N ASP A 182 3.12 10.77 4.73
CA ASP A 182 3.16 12.14 4.23
C ASP A 182 4.45 12.50 3.46
N GLU A 183 5.23 11.50 3.01
CA GLU A 183 6.45 11.70 2.23
C GLU A 183 6.11 11.89 0.73
N TRP A 184 5.31 12.90 0.43
CA TRP A 184 4.64 13.12 -0.86
C TRP A 184 5.55 13.09 -2.08
N GLN A 185 6.77 13.64 -1.99
CA GLN A 185 7.69 13.63 -3.12
C GLN A 185 8.24 12.21 -3.38
N LYS A 186 8.58 11.46 -2.32
CA LYS A 186 9.05 10.08 -2.49
C LYS A 186 7.92 9.17 -3.00
N ALA A 187 6.70 9.34 -2.50
CA ALA A 187 5.53 8.64 -3.00
C ALA A 187 5.33 8.93 -4.50
N LEU A 188 5.37 10.20 -4.91
CA LEU A 188 5.25 10.61 -6.30
C LEU A 188 6.31 9.96 -7.18
N ASP A 189 7.58 10.02 -6.79
CA ASP A 189 8.71 9.47 -7.56
C ASP A 189 8.54 7.95 -7.78
N VAL A 190 8.08 7.23 -6.75
CA VAL A 190 7.81 5.79 -6.84
C VAL A 190 6.59 5.51 -7.72
N PHE A 191 5.47 6.22 -7.53
CA PHE A 191 4.27 6.01 -8.35
C PHE A 191 4.50 6.37 -9.84
N GLU A 192 5.27 7.43 -10.13
CA GLU A 192 5.65 7.78 -11.51
C GLU A 192 6.59 6.74 -12.15
N LYS A 193 7.33 5.97 -11.34
CA LYS A 193 8.09 4.82 -11.83
C LYS A 193 7.17 3.64 -12.10
N VAL A 194 6.29 3.30 -11.14
CA VAL A 194 5.32 2.19 -11.24
C VAL A 194 4.45 2.34 -12.48
N ILE A 195 3.93 3.54 -12.74
CA ILE A 195 3.01 3.77 -13.87
C ILE A 195 3.66 3.48 -15.24
N LYS A 196 4.99 3.64 -15.36
CA LYS A 196 5.72 3.35 -16.60
C LYS A 196 5.93 1.84 -16.84
N GLU A 197 5.84 1.04 -15.79
CA GLU A 197 6.01 -0.41 -15.83
C GLU A 197 4.67 -1.15 -15.92
N LEU A 198 3.55 -0.44 -15.71
CA LEU A 198 2.21 -1.00 -15.84
C LEU A 198 1.74 -1.01 -17.30
N PRO A 199 0.88 -1.98 -17.68
CA PRO A 199 0.31 -2.03 -19.03
C PRO A 199 -0.51 -0.77 -19.36
N GLU A 200 -0.38 -0.26 -20.58
CA GLU A 200 -1.19 0.87 -21.07
C GLU A 200 -2.70 0.56 -21.12
N SER A 201 -3.07 -0.71 -21.11
CA SER A 201 -4.46 -1.20 -21.22
C SER A 201 -5.36 -0.86 -20.02
N GLY A 202 -4.94 0.07 -19.15
CA GLY A 202 -5.82 0.67 -18.15
C GLY A 202 -6.35 -0.32 -17.11
N THR A 203 -5.45 -1.07 -16.46
CA THR A 203 -5.86 -1.91 -15.33
C THR A 203 -6.39 -1.07 -14.17
N ALA A 204 -7.19 -1.65 -13.28
CA ALA A 204 -7.68 -0.99 -12.06
C ALA A 204 -6.51 -0.40 -11.23
N LEU A 205 -5.38 -1.09 -11.18
CA LEU A 205 -4.17 -0.60 -10.52
C LEU A 205 -3.60 0.65 -11.21
N THR A 206 -3.57 0.69 -12.54
CA THR A 206 -3.11 1.86 -13.29
C THR A 206 -3.91 3.11 -12.92
N ARG A 207 -5.24 3.00 -12.89
CA ARG A 207 -6.13 4.09 -12.52
C ARG A 207 -5.92 4.56 -11.08
N LEU A 208 -5.74 3.62 -10.16
CA LEU A 208 -5.48 3.95 -8.75
C LEU A 208 -4.14 4.66 -8.57
N VAL A 209 -3.07 4.18 -9.24
CA VAL A 209 -1.76 4.84 -9.21
C VAL A 209 -1.83 6.25 -9.77
N GLU A 210 -2.52 6.47 -10.89
CA GLU A 210 -2.72 7.80 -11.47
C GLU A 210 -3.46 8.75 -10.51
N PHE A 211 -4.47 8.23 -9.81
CA PHE A 211 -5.18 9.01 -8.78
C PHE A 211 -4.25 9.39 -7.63
N LYS A 212 -3.44 8.46 -7.12
CA LYS A 212 -2.46 8.75 -6.07
C LYS A 212 -1.39 9.74 -6.54
N ILE A 213 -0.94 9.67 -7.80
CA ILE A 213 -0.05 10.68 -8.42
C ILE A 213 -0.72 12.06 -8.39
N MET A 214 -2.00 12.16 -8.77
CA MET A 214 -2.75 13.42 -8.72
C MET A 214 -2.79 13.98 -7.30
N LEU A 215 -3.07 13.14 -6.31
CA LEU A 215 -3.11 13.55 -4.90
C LEU A 215 -1.73 13.99 -4.38
N CYS A 216 -0.65 13.27 -4.69
CA CYS A 216 0.70 13.69 -4.35
C CYS A 216 1.03 15.06 -4.95
N LYS A 217 0.70 15.27 -6.24
CA LYS A 217 0.90 16.56 -6.91
C LYS A 217 0.11 17.69 -6.26
N ASN A 218 -1.09 17.40 -5.77
CA ASN A 218 -1.89 18.37 -5.03
C ASN A 218 -1.21 18.81 -3.73
N LYS A 219 -0.72 17.86 -2.90
CA LYS A 219 0.07 18.18 -1.68
C LYS A 219 1.35 18.97 -1.97
N LEU A 220 1.95 18.73 -3.13
CA LEU A 220 3.16 19.43 -3.58
C LEU A 220 2.87 20.79 -4.26
N GLY A 221 1.59 21.21 -4.31
CA GLY A 221 1.18 22.50 -4.86
C GLY A 221 1.23 22.60 -6.39
N LYS A 222 1.33 21.48 -7.13
CA LYS A 222 1.39 21.43 -8.59
C LYS A 222 -0.01 21.54 -9.22
N LYS A 223 -0.69 22.66 -8.97
CA LYS A 223 -2.13 22.84 -9.28
C LYS A 223 -2.49 22.63 -10.75
N ASP A 224 -1.67 23.10 -11.68
CA ASP A 224 -1.95 22.97 -13.12
C ASP A 224 -1.93 21.49 -13.55
N GLU A 225 -0.98 20.72 -13.03
CA GLU A 225 -0.89 19.26 -13.29
C GLU A 225 -2.08 18.50 -12.66
N VAL A 226 -2.55 18.93 -11.50
CA VAL A 226 -3.74 18.36 -10.84
C VAL A 226 -4.99 18.55 -11.69
N VAL A 227 -5.20 19.75 -12.25
CA VAL A 227 -6.34 20.02 -13.15
C VAL A 227 -6.29 19.08 -14.37
N ILE A 228 -5.15 18.99 -15.03
CA ILE A 228 -4.97 18.10 -16.20
C ILE A 228 -5.28 16.63 -15.83
N LEU A 229 -4.74 16.16 -14.71
CA LEU A 229 -4.99 14.78 -14.27
C LEU A 229 -6.44 14.55 -13.88
N SER A 230 -7.11 15.51 -13.24
CA SER A 230 -8.52 15.38 -12.84
C SER A 230 -9.50 15.27 -14.01
N GLU A 231 -9.08 15.72 -15.19
CA GLU A 231 -9.85 15.68 -16.43
C GLU A 231 -9.40 14.57 -17.39
N LYS A 232 -8.44 13.73 -16.96
CA LYS A 232 -7.86 12.68 -17.81
C LYS A 232 -8.88 11.64 -18.24
N TYR A 233 -9.84 11.34 -17.38
CA TYR A 233 -10.93 10.39 -17.63
C TYR A 233 -12.27 11.04 -17.40
N ASP A 234 -13.29 10.59 -18.12
CA ASP A 234 -14.68 11.03 -17.97
C ASP A 234 -15.55 9.95 -17.31
N PHE A 235 -16.85 10.21 -17.25
CA PHE A 235 -17.82 9.32 -16.64
C PHE A 235 -18.06 8.00 -17.42
N LEU A 236 -17.50 7.85 -18.60
CA LEU A 236 -17.56 6.63 -19.42
C LEU A 236 -16.41 5.67 -19.13
N ASP A 237 -15.38 6.12 -18.39
CA ASP A 237 -14.31 5.21 -17.93
C ASP A 237 -14.89 4.19 -16.94
N ASP A 238 -14.46 2.95 -17.05
CA ASP A 238 -14.97 1.82 -16.27
C ASP A 238 -14.35 1.75 -14.85
N SER A 239 -13.61 2.78 -14.44
CA SER A 239 -13.02 2.90 -13.11
C SER A 239 -13.66 4.01 -12.27
N PRO A 240 -13.50 3.99 -10.94
CA PRO A 240 -13.95 5.06 -10.07
C PRO A 240 -13.20 6.39 -10.23
N TYR A 241 -12.13 6.46 -11.03
CA TYR A 241 -11.22 7.60 -11.14
C TYR A 241 -11.95 8.94 -11.27
N TYR A 242 -12.83 9.07 -12.26
CA TYR A 242 -13.53 10.31 -12.54
C TYR A 242 -14.25 10.88 -11.31
N TYR A 243 -14.99 10.03 -10.64
CA TYR A 243 -15.80 10.43 -9.48
C TYR A 243 -14.93 10.79 -8.27
N TYR A 244 -13.87 10.01 -8.03
CA TYR A 244 -12.94 10.26 -6.93
C TYR A 244 -12.04 11.46 -7.17
N ALA A 245 -11.65 11.74 -8.42
CA ALA A 245 -10.93 12.96 -8.78
C ALA A 245 -11.81 14.21 -8.56
N LYS A 246 -13.08 14.17 -8.97
CA LYS A 246 -14.03 15.28 -8.70
C LYS A 246 -14.27 15.46 -7.21
N ALA A 247 -14.47 14.38 -6.44
CA ALA A 247 -14.62 14.46 -5.00
C ALA A 247 -13.37 15.07 -4.32
N ALA A 248 -12.17 14.67 -4.73
CA ALA A 248 -10.92 15.21 -4.20
C ALA A 248 -10.79 16.73 -4.43
N LEU A 249 -11.14 17.22 -5.61
CA LEU A 249 -11.14 18.66 -5.90
C LEU A 249 -12.16 19.43 -5.05
N GLU A 250 -13.35 18.88 -4.82
CA GLU A 250 -14.36 19.51 -3.97
C GLU A 250 -13.94 19.50 -2.48
N TYR A 251 -13.30 18.44 -2.00
CA TYR A 251 -12.70 18.42 -0.66
C TYR A 251 -11.61 19.49 -0.51
N GLU A 252 -10.74 19.64 -1.49
CA GLU A 252 -9.70 20.67 -1.49
C GLU A 252 -10.29 22.10 -1.49
N ALA A 253 -11.40 22.29 -2.18
CA ALA A 253 -12.14 23.56 -2.20
C ALA A 253 -12.97 23.79 -0.92
N GLY A 254 -13.04 22.85 0.02
CA GLY A 254 -13.87 22.92 1.22
C GLY A 254 -15.35 22.63 0.99
N ASN A 255 -15.74 22.15 -0.18
CA ASN A 255 -17.12 21.86 -0.56
C ASN A 255 -17.52 20.43 -0.17
N LEU A 256 -17.55 20.14 1.13
CA LEU A 256 -17.76 18.78 1.66
C LEU A 256 -19.01 18.09 1.11
N VAL A 257 -20.14 18.82 1.03
CA VAL A 257 -21.41 18.26 0.55
C VAL A 257 -21.29 17.77 -0.89
N LYS A 258 -20.67 18.58 -1.78
CA LYS A 258 -20.46 18.17 -3.17
C LYS A 258 -19.49 17.04 -3.31
N ALA A 259 -18.44 17.01 -2.49
CA ALA A 259 -17.50 15.89 -2.48
C ALA A 259 -18.21 14.57 -2.16
N GLU A 260 -19.05 14.57 -1.11
CA GLU A 260 -19.85 13.40 -0.73
C GLU A 260 -20.91 13.03 -1.78
N GLU A 261 -21.49 14.00 -2.49
CA GLU A 261 -22.37 13.72 -3.63
C GLU A 261 -21.65 12.93 -4.73
N TRP A 262 -20.40 13.29 -5.08
CA TRP A 262 -19.59 12.55 -6.04
C TRP A 262 -19.31 11.13 -5.59
N LEU A 263 -18.96 10.92 -4.31
CA LEU A 263 -18.75 9.59 -3.75
C LEU A 263 -20.04 8.75 -3.74
N ALA A 264 -21.19 9.38 -3.45
CA ALA A 264 -22.48 8.71 -3.50
C ALA A 264 -22.86 8.30 -4.94
N ILE A 265 -22.49 9.09 -5.96
CA ILE A 265 -22.67 8.73 -7.36
C ILE A 265 -21.79 7.52 -7.71
N ALA A 266 -20.50 7.53 -7.32
CA ALA A 266 -19.60 6.39 -7.51
C ALA A 266 -20.17 5.10 -6.91
N SER A 267 -20.70 5.17 -5.68
CA SER A 267 -21.28 4.00 -4.98
C SER A 267 -22.55 3.46 -5.65
N ARG A 268 -23.30 4.29 -6.39
CA ARG A 268 -24.46 3.84 -7.16
C ARG A 268 -24.08 3.11 -8.45
N ILE A 269 -22.94 3.48 -9.02
CA ILE A 269 -22.43 2.91 -10.29
C ILE A 269 -21.63 1.64 -10.02
N PHE A 270 -20.68 1.71 -9.10
CA PHE A 270 -19.82 0.59 -8.72
C PHE A 270 -20.38 -0.11 -7.48
N LYS A 271 -21.22 -1.11 -7.71
CA LYS A 271 -21.95 -1.79 -6.63
C LYS A 271 -21.11 -2.80 -5.86
N ASP A 272 -19.99 -3.26 -6.42
CA ASP A 272 -19.07 -4.14 -5.73
C ASP A 272 -18.19 -3.31 -4.78
N PRO A 273 -18.30 -3.49 -3.45
CA PRO A 273 -17.49 -2.75 -2.48
C PRO A 273 -15.97 -2.91 -2.70
N ASN A 274 -15.55 -4.06 -3.24
CA ASN A 274 -14.14 -4.33 -3.48
C ASN A 274 -13.53 -3.42 -4.55
N ILE A 275 -14.34 -2.91 -5.49
CA ILE A 275 -13.90 -1.94 -6.49
C ILE A 275 -13.62 -0.58 -5.84
N LEU A 276 -14.45 -0.17 -4.88
CA LEU A 276 -14.37 1.15 -4.27
C LEU A 276 -13.40 1.20 -3.08
N ALA A 277 -13.19 0.09 -2.39
CA ALA A 277 -12.40 0.07 -1.16
C ALA A 277 -11.01 0.72 -1.31
N PRO A 278 -10.18 0.42 -2.32
CA PRO A 278 -8.86 1.05 -2.45
C PRO A 278 -8.92 2.57 -2.64
N TRP A 279 -9.98 3.08 -3.27
CA TRP A 279 -10.21 4.51 -3.48
C TRP A 279 -10.66 5.20 -2.20
N GLN A 280 -11.54 4.53 -1.46
CA GLN A 280 -12.01 5.00 -0.17
C GLN A 280 -10.86 5.11 0.83
N ASP A 281 -10.07 4.03 0.93
CA ASP A 281 -8.89 4.00 1.79
C ASP A 281 -7.91 5.13 1.43
N THR A 282 -7.71 5.38 0.14
CA THR A 282 -6.85 6.49 -0.33
C THR A 282 -7.33 7.85 0.16
N LEU A 283 -8.66 8.14 0.16
CA LEU A 283 -9.18 9.40 0.68
C LEU A 283 -9.03 9.53 2.20
N VAL A 284 -9.12 8.41 2.93
CA VAL A 284 -8.87 8.37 4.38
C VAL A 284 -7.39 8.60 4.67
N GLU A 285 -6.49 7.91 3.96
CA GLU A 285 -5.04 8.06 4.08
C GLU A 285 -4.58 9.49 3.75
N TYR A 286 -5.19 10.10 2.76
CA TYR A 286 -4.91 11.48 2.37
C TYR A 286 -5.47 12.51 3.37
N GLY A 287 -6.43 12.12 4.22
CA GLY A 287 -7.01 12.92 5.28
C GLY A 287 -8.23 13.75 4.88
N TYR A 288 -8.88 13.45 3.75
CA TYR A 288 -10.13 14.11 3.36
C TYR A 288 -11.33 13.61 4.18
N ILE A 289 -11.33 12.35 4.57
CA ILE A 289 -12.38 11.72 5.36
C ILE A 289 -11.76 10.98 6.55
N LYS A 290 -12.47 11.01 7.68
CA LYS A 290 -11.97 10.36 8.91
C LYS A 290 -12.19 8.84 8.89
N SER A 291 -13.32 8.38 8.37
CA SER A 291 -13.67 6.96 8.21
C SER A 291 -14.90 6.81 7.34
N PHE A 292 -14.94 5.78 6.48
CA PHE A 292 -16.17 5.41 5.73
C PHE A 292 -17.18 4.62 6.57
N TYR A 293 -16.76 4.02 7.66
CA TYR A 293 -17.60 3.12 8.47
C TYR A 293 -18.23 3.78 9.71
N GLY A 294 -18.33 5.12 9.70
CA GLY A 294 -19.16 5.84 10.67
C GLY A 294 -18.80 5.63 12.14
N GLY A 295 -17.52 5.43 12.43
CA GLY A 295 -17.03 5.50 13.80
C GLY A 295 -17.22 6.93 14.31
N VAL A 296 -18.29 7.22 15.02
CA VAL A 296 -18.46 8.48 15.75
C VAL A 296 -17.36 8.50 16.80
N ASP A 297 -16.35 9.34 16.58
CA ASP A 297 -15.32 9.55 17.59
C ASP A 297 -15.99 10.04 18.86
N GLN A 298 -15.89 9.24 19.92
CA GLN A 298 -16.40 9.61 21.26
C GLN A 298 -15.78 10.91 21.79
N ALA A 299 -14.72 11.41 21.15
CA ALA A 299 -14.07 12.67 21.46
C ALA A 299 -14.93 13.89 21.08
N ASP A 300 -15.67 13.84 19.97
CA ASP A 300 -16.52 14.96 19.53
C ASP A 300 -17.82 15.11 20.39
N GLN A 301 -18.17 14.10 21.18
CA GLN A 301 -19.31 14.18 22.12
C GLN A 301 -18.93 14.84 23.46
N ALA A 302 -17.67 14.94 23.79
CA ALA A 302 -17.21 15.55 25.05
C ALA A 302 -17.08 17.08 24.96
N GLU A 303 -17.00 17.67 23.76
CA GLU A 303 -16.98 19.11 23.56
C GLU A 303 -18.37 19.75 23.36
N ALA A 304 -19.41 18.93 23.26
CA ALA A 304 -20.81 19.39 23.09
C ALA A 304 -21.65 19.36 24.38
N GLN A 305 -21.04 19.07 25.54
CA GLN A 305 -21.64 19.16 26.89
C GLN A 305 -20.88 20.21 27.72
#